data_1f3cb982693743f99d4f7c96fe5a1fb6
#
_entry.id   1f3cb982693743f99d4f7c96fe5a1fb6
#
_cell.length_a   1.000
_cell.length_b   1.000
_cell.length_c   1.000
_cell.angle_alpha   90.00
_cell.angle_beta   90.00
_cell.angle_gamma   90.00
#
_symmetry.space_group_name_H-M   'P 1'
#
loop_
_entity.id
_entity.type
_entity.pdbx_description
1 polymer ?
#
loop_
_entity_poly.entity_id
_entity_poly.type
_entity_poly.pdbx_seq_one_letter_code
_entity_poly.pdbx_strand_id
1 'polypeptide(L)'
;MTPPTLTNSDIRSRLGLRKVVNVSGTMTFLGASIIGPEAIAAMAEIAPEWIEMDDLQRRASATISRLTGGEAGFVTACCAAGISMAVAGTITGDDLLAVERLPDDTGGRPNEVILQLGHSVNYGAPIDQSVRLAGGKVVLAGTVSSTMPFNIANAITDRTAAVLHVVTHHSAQYGMLSLPEVVAICKPRGIPVIVDAASEYDLRVFLAQGADLVVYSGHKFLSGPTSGLVAGRKDLVRAAYIQNHGIGRGMKVGKESIAGVMAALDAWERRDHTGIRAREQSALDLWMSTLAGMPGLQARIVPDPTANPLDRVEVRVLPESGFTATGFARALAAAEPPVIVRNHEAELGHFFLDPCNLHPGEAEVVAEALISLMAAPRPDYAMDTPRRSAAGWLAWPD
;
A
#
# COMPACT_ATOMS: atom_id res chain seq x y z
N MET A 1 -32.45 -18.56 13.53
CA MET A 1 -32.12 -19.06 12.18
C MET A 1 -30.72 -19.64 12.25
N THR A 2 -30.55 -20.94 12.06
CA THR A 2 -29.24 -21.57 11.95
C THR A 2 -28.55 -21.00 10.70
N PRO A 3 -27.31 -20.52 10.78
CA PRO A 3 -26.61 -20.04 9.59
C PRO A 3 -26.54 -21.18 8.57
N PRO A 4 -26.71 -20.88 7.26
CA PRO A 4 -26.62 -21.90 6.23
C PRO A 4 -25.26 -22.58 6.32
N THR A 5 -25.26 -23.91 6.40
CA THR A 5 -24.08 -24.74 6.28
C THR A 5 -23.45 -24.39 4.93
N LEU A 6 -22.33 -23.64 4.93
CA LEU A 6 -21.56 -23.37 3.73
C LEU A 6 -21.15 -24.73 3.17
N THR A 7 -21.76 -25.13 2.06
CA THR A 7 -21.34 -26.30 1.30
C THR A 7 -19.88 -26.12 0.92
N ASN A 8 -19.11 -27.19 1.03
CA ASN A 8 -17.64 -27.26 0.85
C ASN A 8 -17.15 -26.93 -0.57
N SER A 9 -17.91 -26.15 -1.36
CA SER A 9 -17.50 -25.68 -2.68
C SER A 9 -16.62 -24.43 -2.51
N ASP A 10 -15.42 -24.47 -3.05
CA ASP A 10 -14.52 -23.32 -3.14
C ASP A 10 -15.29 -22.10 -3.72
N ILE A 11 -15.28 -20.98 -2.99
CA ILE A 11 -15.96 -19.74 -3.40
C ILE A 11 -15.53 -19.30 -4.81
N ARG A 12 -14.27 -19.53 -5.17
CA ARG A 12 -13.76 -19.21 -6.50
C ARG A 12 -14.51 -19.98 -7.60
N SER A 13 -14.71 -21.27 -7.40
CA SER A 13 -15.48 -22.12 -8.34
C SER A 13 -16.92 -21.64 -8.46
N ARG A 14 -17.56 -21.21 -7.34
CA ARG A 14 -18.92 -20.68 -7.37
C ARG A 14 -19.05 -19.35 -8.11
N LEU A 15 -17.99 -18.53 -8.07
CA LEU A 15 -17.95 -17.22 -8.72
C LEU A 15 -17.26 -17.25 -10.10
N GLY A 16 -16.77 -18.41 -10.57
CA GLY A 16 -16.06 -18.54 -11.83
C GLY A 16 -14.67 -17.86 -11.82
N LEU A 17 -14.05 -17.71 -10.65
CA LEU A 17 -12.74 -17.07 -10.49
C LEU A 17 -11.61 -18.09 -10.60
N ARG A 18 -10.53 -17.71 -11.28
CA ARG A 18 -9.31 -18.53 -11.35
C ARG A 18 -8.57 -18.56 -10.01
N LYS A 19 -7.93 -19.68 -9.68
CA LYS A 19 -6.93 -19.73 -8.62
C LYS A 19 -5.65 -19.06 -9.14
N VAL A 20 -5.12 -18.10 -8.39
CA VAL A 20 -3.91 -17.35 -8.76
C VAL A 20 -2.85 -17.55 -7.68
N VAL A 21 -1.59 -17.74 -8.08
CA VAL A 21 -0.42 -17.68 -7.20
C VAL A 21 0.19 -16.29 -7.29
N ASN A 22 0.22 -15.59 -6.15
CA ASN A 22 0.67 -14.21 -6.08
C ASN A 22 2.12 -14.10 -5.59
N VAL A 23 3.03 -13.79 -6.49
CA VAL A 23 4.43 -13.41 -6.19
C VAL A 23 4.74 -11.97 -6.64
N SER A 24 3.72 -11.11 -6.67
CA SER A 24 3.89 -9.68 -6.95
C SER A 24 3.85 -8.80 -5.69
N GLY A 25 3.63 -9.40 -4.51
CA GLY A 25 3.53 -8.68 -3.24
C GLY A 25 2.12 -8.20 -2.91
N THR A 26 2.00 -7.14 -2.13
CA THR A 26 0.73 -6.59 -1.62
C THR A 26 0.00 -5.71 -2.64
N MET A 27 -0.32 -6.25 -3.82
CA MET A 27 -0.90 -5.51 -4.92
C MET A 27 -2.43 -5.49 -4.87
N THR A 28 -3.03 -4.31 -4.95
CA THR A 28 -4.49 -4.08 -4.82
C THR A 28 -5.30 -4.88 -5.84
N PHE A 29 -4.83 -5.01 -7.09
CA PHE A 29 -5.55 -5.75 -8.13
C PHE A 29 -5.64 -7.27 -7.88
N LEU A 30 -4.86 -7.79 -6.92
CA LEU A 30 -4.94 -9.17 -6.42
C LEU A 30 -5.60 -9.28 -5.03
N GLY A 31 -6.21 -8.20 -4.53
CA GLY A 31 -6.80 -8.16 -3.21
C GLY A 31 -5.83 -7.79 -2.08
N ALA A 32 -4.63 -7.32 -2.43
CA ALA A 32 -3.54 -6.84 -1.58
C ALA A 32 -2.88 -7.92 -0.70
N SER A 33 -3.58 -8.51 0.27
CA SER A 33 -3.05 -9.60 1.11
C SER A 33 -4.14 -10.58 1.53
N ILE A 34 -3.72 -11.72 2.06
CA ILE A 34 -4.62 -12.69 2.66
C ILE A 34 -5.02 -12.17 4.04
N ILE A 35 -6.33 -12.08 4.28
CA ILE A 35 -6.85 -11.63 5.58
C ILE A 35 -6.59 -12.72 6.62
N GLY A 36 -6.02 -12.34 7.76
CA GLY A 36 -5.72 -13.25 8.86
C GLY A 36 -6.98 -13.83 9.54
N PRO A 37 -6.89 -15.03 10.12
CA PRO A 37 -8.04 -15.71 10.71
C PRO A 37 -8.69 -14.92 11.87
N GLU A 38 -7.91 -14.21 12.67
CA GLU A 38 -8.41 -13.37 13.77
C GLU A 38 -9.24 -12.19 13.21
N ALA A 39 -8.79 -11.58 12.11
CA ALA A 39 -9.52 -10.51 11.46
C ALA A 39 -10.83 -11.02 10.85
N ILE A 40 -10.83 -12.20 10.20
CA ILE A 40 -12.03 -12.84 9.64
C ILE A 40 -13.03 -13.11 10.76
N ALA A 41 -12.59 -13.69 11.89
CA ALA A 41 -13.45 -13.98 13.04
C ALA A 41 -14.09 -12.70 13.59
N ALA A 42 -13.30 -11.66 13.85
CA ALA A 42 -13.81 -10.38 14.36
C ALA A 42 -14.82 -9.71 13.41
N MET A 43 -14.57 -9.79 12.09
CA MET A 43 -15.51 -9.30 11.08
C MET A 43 -16.84 -10.06 11.12
N ALA A 44 -16.80 -11.39 11.24
CA ALA A 44 -17.98 -12.22 11.28
C ALA A 44 -18.80 -12.00 12.58
N GLU A 45 -18.12 -11.84 13.72
CA GLU A 45 -18.75 -11.61 15.02
C GLU A 45 -19.47 -10.25 15.08
N ILE A 46 -18.84 -9.18 14.57
CA ILE A 46 -19.44 -7.83 14.66
C ILE A 46 -20.50 -7.59 13.59
N ALA A 47 -20.47 -8.32 12.48
CA ALA A 47 -21.37 -8.06 11.34
C ALA A 47 -22.86 -8.06 11.71
N PRO A 48 -23.41 -8.99 12.54
CA PRO A 48 -24.81 -9.00 12.93
C PRO A 48 -25.18 -7.96 14.02
N GLU A 49 -24.19 -7.31 14.68
CA GLU A 49 -24.44 -6.49 15.84
C GLU A 49 -24.73 -5.03 15.51
N TRP A 50 -25.57 -4.36 16.31
CA TRP A 50 -25.70 -2.91 16.33
C TRP A 50 -24.68 -2.31 17.29
N ILE A 51 -23.95 -1.30 16.83
CA ILE A 51 -22.91 -0.63 17.62
C ILE A 51 -22.91 0.88 17.35
N GLU A 52 -22.42 1.63 18.32
CA GLU A 52 -22.11 3.06 18.15
C GLU A 52 -20.74 3.17 17.46
N MET A 53 -20.74 3.70 16.22
CA MET A 53 -19.53 3.80 15.40
C MET A 53 -18.44 4.66 16.05
N ASP A 54 -18.83 5.73 16.73
CA ASP A 54 -17.86 6.59 17.42
C ASP A 54 -17.20 5.89 18.62
N ASP A 55 -17.91 5.00 19.33
CA ASP A 55 -17.30 4.21 20.40
C ASP A 55 -16.34 3.16 19.81
N LEU A 56 -16.72 2.49 18.74
CA LEU A 56 -15.83 1.55 18.05
C LEU A 56 -14.55 2.26 17.57
N GLN A 57 -14.66 3.44 16.97
CA GLN A 57 -13.49 4.23 16.55
C GLN A 57 -12.62 4.70 17.74
N ARG A 58 -13.21 5.03 18.90
CA ARG A 58 -12.42 5.32 20.12
C ARG A 58 -11.63 4.10 20.58
N ARG A 59 -12.22 2.89 20.52
CA ARG A 59 -11.51 1.64 20.81
C ARG A 59 -10.38 1.39 19.82
N ALA A 60 -10.66 1.59 18.53
CA ALA A 60 -9.65 1.50 17.49
C ALA A 60 -8.51 2.50 17.71
N SER A 61 -8.82 3.73 18.13
CA SER A 61 -7.81 4.74 18.48
C SER A 61 -6.84 4.24 19.55
N ALA A 62 -7.35 3.62 20.62
CA ALA A 62 -6.50 3.09 21.68
C ALA A 62 -5.56 1.98 21.16
N THR A 63 -6.06 1.06 20.32
CA THR A 63 -5.26 0.00 19.69
C THR A 63 -4.19 0.59 18.76
N ILE A 64 -4.57 1.54 17.91
CA ILE A 64 -3.65 2.23 16.97
C ILE A 64 -2.56 2.95 17.74
N SER A 65 -2.92 3.76 18.77
CA SER A 65 -1.97 4.50 19.58
C SER A 65 -0.94 3.60 20.27
N ARG A 66 -1.40 2.48 20.83
CA ARG A 66 -0.53 1.50 21.49
C ARG A 66 0.53 0.93 20.54
N LEU A 67 0.14 0.63 19.30
CA LEU A 67 1.03 0.01 18.32
C LEU A 67 1.93 1.02 17.60
N THR A 68 1.41 2.20 17.29
CA THR A 68 2.15 3.20 16.52
C THR A 68 2.94 4.19 17.38
N GLY A 69 2.58 4.33 18.65
CA GLY A 69 3.12 5.38 19.52
C GLY A 69 2.48 6.75 19.29
N GLY A 70 1.46 6.86 18.43
CA GLY A 70 0.69 8.08 18.22
C GLY A 70 -0.19 8.44 19.44
N GLU A 71 -0.50 9.73 19.61
CA GLU A 71 -1.39 10.20 20.68
C GLU A 71 -2.85 9.76 20.45
N ALA A 72 -3.24 9.61 19.18
CA ALA A 72 -4.56 9.12 18.74
C ALA A 72 -4.47 8.48 17.36
N GLY A 73 -5.55 7.84 16.94
CA GLY A 73 -5.70 7.32 15.58
C GLY A 73 -7.15 7.00 15.28
N PHE A 74 -7.45 6.66 14.02
CA PHE A 74 -8.75 6.15 13.60
C PHE A 74 -8.62 5.33 12.32
N VAL A 75 -9.64 4.54 12.03
CA VAL A 75 -9.70 3.68 10.85
C VAL A 75 -10.48 4.38 9.74
N THR A 76 -9.93 4.34 8.52
CA THR A 76 -10.55 4.83 7.29
C THR A 76 -10.83 3.68 6.32
N ALA A 77 -11.57 3.94 5.24
CA ALA A 77 -11.88 2.91 4.23
C ALA A 77 -10.63 2.38 3.51
N CYS A 78 -9.60 3.20 3.32
CA CYS A 78 -8.30 2.86 2.74
C CYS A 78 -7.28 3.98 3.01
N CYS A 79 -6.00 3.76 2.69
CA CYS A 79 -4.97 4.80 2.82
C CYS A 79 -5.29 6.08 2.05
N ALA A 80 -5.75 5.97 0.81
CA ALA A 80 -6.09 7.14 0.00
C ALA A 80 -7.15 8.02 0.68
N ALA A 81 -8.18 7.40 1.29
CA ALA A 81 -9.17 8.10 2.12
C ALA A 81 -8.50 8.74 3.34
N GLY A 82 -7.60 8.02 4.01
CA GLY A 82 -6.84 8.55 5.15
C GLY A 82 -6.01 9.77 4.80
N ILE A 83 -5.31 9.74 3.65
CA ILE A 83 -4.52 10.87 3.15
C ILE A 83 -5.44 12.07 2.86
N SER A 84 -6.55 11.87 2.14
CA SER A 84 -7.50 12.94 1.85
C SER A 84 -8.07 13.56 3.13
N MET A 85 -8.48 12.73 4.11
CA MET A 85 -9.01 13.22 5.38
C MET A 85 -7.93 13.91 6.24
N ALA A 86 -6.68 13.42 6.22
CA ALA A 86 -5.56 14.07 6.91
C ALA A 86 -5.26 15.44 6.32
N VAL A 87 -5.18 15.56 5.00
CA VAL A 87 -5.00 16.84 4.29
C VAL A 87 -6.16 17.80 4.59
N ALA A 88 -7.41 17.32 4.44
CA ALA A 88 -8.58 18.15 4.76
C ALA A 88 -8.56 18.66 6.21
N GLY A 89 -8.17 17.80 7.15
CA GLY A 89 -8.02 18.19 8.56
C GLY A 89 -6.99 19.28 8.78
N THR A 90 -5.86 19.29 8.03
CA THR A 90 -4.88 20.38 8.13
C THR A 90 -5.39 21.70 7.55
N ILE A 91 -6.37 21.67 6.64
CA ILE A 91 -7.01 22.87 6.06
C ILE A 91 -8.07 23.41 6.99
N THR A 92 -8.94 22.56 7.53
CA THR A 92 -10.13 23.00 8.27
C THR A 92 -9.91 23.13 9.77
N GLY A 93 -8.93 22.43 10.34
CA GLY A 93 -8.90 22.21 11.78
C GLY A 93 -10.19 21.55 12.25
N ASP A 94 -10.78 22.03 13.37
CA ASP A 94 -12.03 21.57 13.96
C ASP A 94 -13.25 22.47 13.63
N ASP A 95 -13.13 23.34 12.63
CA ASP A 95 -14.21 24.19 12.14
C ASP A 95 -15.17 23.40 11.24
N LEU A 96 -16.35 23.07 11.78
CA LEU A 96 -17.37 22.28 11.10
C LEU A 96 -17.92 22.96 9.82
N LEU A 97 -17.99 24.30 9.79
CA LEU A 97 -18.42 25.02 8.60
C LEU A 97 -17.37 24.90 7.49
N ALA A 98 -16.09 24.95 7.82
CA ALA A 98 -15.03 24.71 6.86
C ALA A 98 -15.03 23.24 6.36
N VAL A 99 -15.32 22.28 7.24
CA VAL A 99 -15.49 20.85 6.87
C VAL A 99 -16.61 20.67 5.83
N GLU A 100 -17.74 21.35 6.02
CA GLU A 100 -18.90 21.25 5.12
C GLU A 100 -18.64 21.87 3.74
N ARG A 101 -17.78 22.91 3.66
CA ARG A 101 -17.48 23.63 2.42
C ARG A 101 -16.45 22.96 1.52
N LEU A 102 -15.61 22.08 2.08
CA LEU A 102 -14.63 21.35 1.27
C LEU A 102 -15.33 20.39 0.29
N PRO A 103 -14.72 20.12 -0.89
CA PRO A 103 -13.42 20.63 -1.35
C PRO A 103 -13.47 21.98 -2.08
N ASP A 104 -14.65 22.49 -2.41
CA ASP A 104 -14.84 23.60 -3.34
C ASP A 104 -14.41 24.97 -2.77
N ASP A 105 -14.64 25.18 -1.47
CA ASP A 105 -14.34 26.45 -0.80
C ASP A 105 -13.50 26.20 0.48
N THR A 106 -12.26 26.61 0.42
CA THR A 106 -11.37 26.57 1.60
C THR A 106 -11.55 27.75 2.56
N GLY A 107 -12.41 28.71 2.22
CA GLY A 107 -12.62 29.92 3.01
C GLY A 107 -11.37 30.80 3.13
N GLY A 108 -10.47 30.76 2.16
CA GLY A 108 -9.19 31.47 2.19
C GLY A 108 -8.14 30.86 3.14
N ARG A 109 -8.41 29.72 3.75
CA ARG A 109 -7.46 29.01 4.62
C ARG A 109 -6.24 28.52 3.83
N PRO A 110 -5.09 28.34 4.50
CA PRO A 110 -3.95 27.65 3.90
C PRO A 110 -4.39 26.28 3.36
N ASN A 111 -4.08 25.99 2.09
CA ASN A 111 -4.46 24.75 1.42
C ASN A 111 -3.36 24.22 0.48
N GLU A 112 -2.18 24.84 0.50
CA GLU A 112 -1.05 24.33 -0.27
C GLU A 112 -0.41 23.17 0.47
N VAL A 113 -0.21 22.04 -0.24
CA VAL A 113 0.44 20.85 0.27
C VAL A 113 1.71 20.61 -0.53
N ILE A 114 2.85 20.72 0.14
CA ILE A 114 4.14 20.53 -0.49
C ILE A 114 4.43 19.05 -0.65
N LEU A 115 4.90 18.66 -1.83
CA LEU A 115 5.29 17.30 -2.20
C LEU A 115 6.64 17.34 -2.92
N GLN A 116 7.62 16.55 -2.49
CA GLN A 116 8.84 16.35 -3.27
C GLN A 116 8.47 15.76 -4.64
N LEU A 117 9.03 16.28 -5.73
CA LEU A 117 8.62 15.82 -7.07
C LEU A 117 8.89 14.31 -7.26
N GLY A 118 9.97 13.77 -6.69
CA GLY A 118 10.23 12.33 -6.71
C GLY A 118 9.25 11.47 -5.88
N HIS A 119 8.38 12.09 -5.08
CA HIS A 119 7.29 11.46 -4.32
C HIS A 119 5.93 11.55 -5.03
N SER A 120 5.85 12.20 -6.19
CA SER A 120 4.63 12.26 -7.01
C SER A 120 4.42 10.94 -7.75
N VAL A 121 3.92 9.95 -7.03
CA VAL A 121 3.77 8.57 -7.50
C VAL A 121 2.35 8.27 -7.98
N ASN A 122 2.24 7.18 -8.77
CA ASN A 122 0.96 6.58 -9.14
C ASN A 122 0.90 5.17 -8.53
N TYR A 123 -0.04 4.97 -7.59
CA TYR A 123 -0.29 3.70 -6.91
C TYR A 123 -1.57 2.99 -7.43
N GLY A 124 -2.05 3.36 -8.62
CA GLY A 124 -3.35 3.03 -9.21
C GLY A 124 -4.18 4.30 -9.45
N ALA A 125 -3.86 5.37 -8.73
CA ALA A 125 -4.25 6.75 -8.98
C ALA A 125 -3.06 7.66 -8.63
N PRO A 126 -2.95 8.86 -9.21
CA PRO A 126 -1.93 9.82 -8.82
C PRO A 126 -2.12 10.25 -7.35
N ILE A 127 -1.05 10.26 -6.55
CA ILE A 127 -1.12 10.65 -5.12
C ILE A 127 -1.66 12.07 -4.93
N ASP A 128 -1.36 12.97 -5.85
CA ASP A 128 -1.83 14.36 -5.85
C ASP A 128 -3.37 14.47 -5.95
N GLN A 129 -4.03 13.45 -6.52
CA GLN A 129 -5.50 13.41 -6.55
C GLN A 129 -6.09 13.31 -5.15
N SER A 130 -5.46 12.56 -4.22
CA SER A 130 -5.90 12.49 -2.82
C SER A 130 -5.82 13.85 -2.14
N VAL A 131 -4.82 14.66 -2.46
CA VAL A 131 -4.68 16.05 -1.99
C VAL A 131 -5.77 16.94 -2.59
N ARG A 132 -6.01 16.85 -3.89
CA ARG A 132 -7.01 17.68 -4.59
C ARG A 132 -8.44 17.36 -4.14
N LEU A 133 -8.76 16.10 -3.88
CA LEU A 133 -10.06 15.67 -3.33
C LEU A 133 -10.36 16.30 -1.96
N ALA A 134 -9.33 16.71 -1.24
CA ALA A 134 -9.43 17.39 0.04
C ALA A 134 -9.53 18.94 -0.08
N GLY A 135 -9.58 19.50 -1.30
CA GLY A 135 -9.50 20.95 -1.54
C GLY A 135 -8.06 21.49 -1.45
N GLY A 136 -7.06 20.61 -1.33
CA GLY A 136 -5.65 20.97 -1.31
C GLY A 136 -5.08 21.26 -2.70
N LYS A 137 -4.09 22.14 -2.76
CA LYS A 137 -3.31 22.48 -3.93
C LYS A 137 -1.90 21.92 -3.76
N VAL A 138 -1.49 21.02 -4.65
CA VAL A 138 -0.13 20.45 -4.62
C VAL A 138 0.91 21.48 -5.06
N VAL A 139 1.95 21.65 -4.25
CA VAL A 139 3.14 22.46 -4.55
C VAL A 139 4.33 21.49 -4.65
N LEU A 140 4.82 21.30 -5.88
CA LEU A 140 5.94 20.41 -6.13
C LEU A 140 7.25 21.10 -5.78
N ALA A 141 8.11 20.42 -5.01
CA ALA A 141 9.42 20.91 -4.58
C ALA A 141 10.55 20.02 -5.13
N GLY A 142 11.62 20.65 -5.60
CA GLY A 142 12.77 19.97 -6.19
C GLY A 142 12.51 19.45 -7.60
N THR A 143 13.24 18.41 -7.99
CA THR A 143 13.15 17.72 -9.27
C THR A 143 12.89 16.23 -9.02
N VAL A 144 12.68 15.44 -10.08
CA VAL A 144 12.45 13.99 -9.97
C VAL A 144 13.66 13.24 -9.38
N SER A 145 14.87 13.78 -9.52
CA SER A 145 16.12 13.13 -9.10
C SER A 145 16.87 13.87 -7.99
N SER A 146 16.39 15.05 -7.54
CA SER A 146 17.06 15.81 -6.49
C SER A 146 16.12 16.82 -5.84
N THR A 147 16.04 16.76 -4.52
CA THR A 147 15.41 17.78 -3.68
C THR A 147 16.42 18.23 -2.62
N MET A 148 16.67 19.52 -2.54
CA MET A 148 17.56 20.12 -1.54
C MET A 148 16.74 20.80 -0.43
N PRO A 149 17.29 20.99 0.76
CA PRO A 149 16.57 21.63 1.89
C PRO A 149 15.94 22.97 1.54
N PHE A 150 16.61 23.79 0.72
CA PHE A 150 16.09 25.08 0.28
C PHE A 150 14.84 24.96 -0.61
N ASN A 151 14.68 23.84 -1.36
CA ASN A 151 13.49 23.63 -2.19
C ASN A 151 12.23 23.51 -1.33
N ILE A 152 12.27 22.74 -0.23
CA ILE A 152 11.16 22.66 0.73
C ILE A 152 11.01 23.99 1.48
N ALA A 153 12.12 24.53 1.99
CA ALA A 153 12.08 25.76 2.80
C ALA A 153 11.49 26.96 2.05
N ASN A 154 11.78 27.10 0.76
CA ASN A 154 11.25 28.21 -0.07
C ASN A 154 9.84 27.92 -0.62
N ALA A 155 9.41 26.65 -0.65
CA ALA A 155 8.03 26.30 -0.99
C ALA A 155 7.03 26.59 0.14
N ILE A 156 7.52 26.71 1.39
CA ILE A 156 6.69 27.05 2.54
C ILE A 156 6.31 28.54 2.48
N THR A 157 5.01 28.82 2.48
CA THR A 157 4.40 30.16 2.51
C THR A 157 3.33 30.22 3.61
N ASP A 158 2.70 31.35 3.77
CA ASP A 158 1.52 31.54 4.63
C ASP A 158 0.28 30.77 4.15
N ARG A 159 0.33 30.21 2.93
CA ARG A 159 -0.70 29.36 2.36
C ARG A 159 -0.44 27.86 2.56
N THR A 160 0.68 27.49 3.14
CA THR A 160 1.05 26.08 3.32
C THR A 160 0.24 25.44 4.47
N ALA A 161 -0.53 24.41 4.16
CA ALA A 161 -1.30 23.61 5.11
C ALA A 161 -0.51 22.43 5.67
N ALA A 162 0.30 21.77 4.83
CA ALA A 162 1.08 20.60 5.21
C ALA A 162 2.20 20.29 4.21
N VAL A 163 3.09 19.37 4.61
CA VAL A 163 3.98 18.63 3.70
C VAL A 163 3.52 17.18 3.67
N LEU A 164 3.35 16.60 2.48
CA LEU A 164 3.10 15.18 2.30
C LEU A 164 4.41 14.48 1.91
N HIS A 165 4.84 13.54 2.76
CA HIS A 165 6.02 12.71 2.55
C HIS A 165 5.59 11.28 2.22
N VAL A 166 6.02 10.74 1.07
CA VAL A 166 5.58 9.43 0.59
C VAL A 166 6.70 8.42 0.70
N VAL A 167 6.48 7.34 1.42
CA VAL A 167 7.39 6.21 1.54
C VAL A 167 6.83 5.04 0.75
N THR A 168 7.45 4.74 -0.36
CA THR A 168 7.05 3.64 -1.25
C THR A 168 8.17 3.28 -2.22
N HIS A 169 8.22 2.02 -2.64
CA HIS A 169 9.12 1.58 -3.71
C HIS A 169 8.88 2.26 -5.07
N HIS A 170 7.74 2.95 -5.26
CA HIS A 170 7.46 3.72 -6.48
C HIS A 170 8.06 5.13 -6.49
N SER A 171 8.45 5.66 -5.32
CA SER A 171 9.12 6.97 -5.24
C SER A 171 10.55 6.89 -5.76
N ALA A 172 11.14 8.04 -6.09
CA ALA A 172 12.57 8.11 -6.38
C ALA A 172 13.35 7.65 -5.14
N GLN A 173 14.18 6.60 -5.29
CA GLN A 173 14.92 5.98 -4.19
C GLN A 173 16.24 6.70 -3.86
N TYR A 174 16.54 7.80 -4.54
CA TYR A 174 17.74 8.62 -4.32
C TYR A 174 17.46 10.09 -4.58
N GLY A 175 18.25 10.95 -3.99
CA GLY A 175 18.19 12.39 -4.24
C GLY A 175 17.01 13.11 -3.57
N MET A 176 16.15 12.41 -2.84
CA MET A 176 15.07 13.00 -2.05
C MET A 176 15.53 13.25 -0.62
N LEU A 177 14.97 14.27 0.03
CA LEU A 177 15.16 14.49 1.46
C LEU A 177 14.50 13.36 2.24
N SER A 178 15.20 12.86 3.24
CA SER A 178 14.65 11.93 4.22
C SER A 178 13.56 12.59 5.08
N LEU A 179 12.72 11.78 5.73
CA LEU A 179 11.71 12.30 6.63
C LEU A 179 12.28 13.17 7.77
N PRO A 180 13.38 12.79 8.47
CA PRO A 180 13.98 13.66 9.49
C PRO A 180 14.43 15.02 8.94
N GLU A 181 14.97 15.08 7.72
CA GLU A 181 15.36 16.35 7.09
C GLU A 181 14.16 17.23 6.79
N VAL A 182 13.07 16.65 6.25
CA VAL A 182 11.81 17.36 6.00
C VAL A 182 11.22 17.89 7.32
N VAL A 183 11.17 17.05 8.36
CA VAL A 183 10.68 17.43 9.70
C VAL A 183 11.51 18.59 10.27
N ALA A 184 12.84 18.54 10.15
CA ALA A 184 13.72 19.61 10.64
C ALA A 184 13.45 20.97 9.97
N ILE A 185 13.00 20.98 8.71
CA ILE A 185 12.61 22.19 7.97
C ILE A 185 11.23 22.69 8.39
N CYS A 186 10.26 21.77 8.57
CA CYS A 186 8.84 22.09 8.77
C CYS A 186 8.52 22.44 10.22
N LYS A 187 9.07 21.72 11.19
CA LYS A 187 8.76 21.86 12.61
C LYS A 187 8.97 23.27 13.18
N PRO A 188 10.09 23.99 12.89
CA PRO A 188 10.28 25.36 13.36
C PRO A 188 9.29 26.37 12.78
N ARG A 189 8.60 25.99 11.68
CA ARG A 189 7.62 26.81 10.98
C ARG A 189 6.18 26.43 11.31
N GLY A 190 5.98 25.45 12.19
CA GLY A 190 4.65 24.97 12.57
C GLY A 190 3.90 24.23 11.44
N ILE A 191 4.59 23.81 10.39
CA ILE A 191 3.97 23.09 9.26
C ILE A 191 3.93 21.60 9.56
N PRO A 192 2.74 20.98 9.61
CA PRO A 192 2.62 19.53 9.85
C PRO A 192 3.15 18.71 8.70
N VAL A 193 3.78 17.56 9.05
CA VAL A 193 4.26 16.57 8.10
C VAL A 193 3.36 15.33 8.17
N ILE A 194 2.68 15.03 7.05
CA ILE A 194 1.86 13.83 6.85
C ILE A 194 2.71 12.81 6.11
N VAL A 195 2.77 11.57 6.61
CA VAL A 195 3.50 10.47 5.94
C VAL A 195 2.51 9.47 5.37
N ASP A 196 2.61 9.21 4.06
CA ASP A 196 2.04 8.03 3.44
C ASP A 196 3.02 6.87 3.61
N ALA A 197 2.68 5.95 4.50
CA ALA A 197 3.42 4.72 4.80
C ALA A 197 2.56 3.47 4.50
N ALA A 198 1.75 3.53 3.45
CA ALA A 198 0.76 2.51 3.13
C ALA A 198 1.33 1.10 3.00
N SER A 199 2.58 0.96 2.57
CA SER A 199 3.25 -0.33 2.31
C SER A 199 4.40 -0.60 3.26
N GLU A 200 4.40 0.05 4.43
CA GLU A 200 5.52 -0.04 5.36
C GLU A 200 5.21 -1.00 6.51
N TYR A 201 6.26 -1.72 6.93
CA TYR A 201 6.18 -2.78 7.94
C TYR A 201 6.29 -2.22 9.36
N ASP A 202 7.13 -1.21 9.57
CA ASP A 202 7.35 -0.61 10.88
C ASP A 202 6.26 0.42 11.19
N LEU A 203 5.49 0.16 12.23
CA LEU A 203 4.37 1.02 12.63
C LEU A 203 4.81 2.21 13.52
N ARG A 204 6.07 2.28 13.97
CA ARG A 204 6.55 3.26 14.95
C ARG A 204 7.54 4.27 14.40
N VAL A 205 8.36 3.86 13.44
CA VAL A 205 9.54 4.59 13.00
C VAL A 205 9.22 6.00 12.54
N PHE A 206 8.14 6.21 11.78
CA PHE A 206 7.85 7.51 11.18
C PHE A 206 7.39 8.56 12.21
N LEU A 207 6.55 8.17 13.19
CA LEU A 207 6.21 9.06 14.30
C LEU A 207 7.42 9.34 15.19
N ALA A 208 8.27 8.34 15.43
CA ALA A 208 9.52 8.53 16.18
C ALA A 208 10.50 9.48 15.45
N GLN A 209 10.48 9.51 14.11
CA GLN A 209 11.24 10.46 13.30
C GLN A 209 10.63 11.86 13.24
N GLY A 210 9.48 12.08 13.86
CA GLY A 210 8.86 13.39 14.03
C GLY A 210 7.73 13.71 13.05
N ALA A 211 7.18 12.72 12.32
CA ALA A 211 5.94 12.90 11.56
C ALA A 211 4.79 13.33 12.49
N ASP A 212 3.93 14.23 12.04
CA ASP A 212 2.75 14.65 12.79
C ASP A 212 1.57 13.71 12.59
N LEU A 213 1.41 13.19 11.37
CA LEU A 213 0.44 12.14 11.01
C LEU A 213 1.12 11.09 10.14
N VAL A 214 0.74 9.84 10.32
CA VAL A 214 1.13 8.71 9.47
C VAL A 214 -0.10 7.93 9.04
N VAL A 215 -0.13 7.49 7.78
CA VAL A 215 -1.21 6.70 7.21
C VAL A 215 -0.67 5.34 6.77
N TYR A 216 -1.18 4.26 7.39
CA TYR A 216 -0.84 2.87 7.06
C TYR A 216 -2.01 2.14 6.39
N SER A 217 -1.71 1.08 5.65
CA SER A 217 -2.73 0.20 5.08
C SER A 217 -3.00 -1.02 5.96
N GLY A 218 -4.26 -1.22 6.34
CA GLY A 218 -4.65 -2.40 7.11
C GLY A 218 -4.63 -3.70 6.31
N HIS A 219 -4.74 -3.63 4.97
CA HIS A 219 -4.83 -4.81 4.11
C HIS A 219 -3.54 -5.16 3.36
N LYS A 220 -2.39 -4.71 3.85
CA LYS A 220 -1.07 -5.09 3.34
C LYS A 220 -0.38 -6.00 4.35
N PHE A 221 0.76 -5.62 4.89
CA PHE A 221 1.50 -6.46 5.86
C PHE A 221 0.71 -6.82 7.12
N LEU A 222 -0.25 -5.99 7.52
CA LEU A 222 -1.10 -6.26 8.69
C LEU A 222 -2.05 -7.45 8.48
N SER A 223 -2.32 -7.85 7.23
CA SER A 223 -3.28 -8.92 6.90
C SER A 223 -4.69 -8.67 7.45
N GLY A 224 -5.10 -7.42 7.52
CA GLY A 224 -6.46 -7.01 7.85
C GLY A 224 -7.34 -6.86 6.60
N PRO A 225 -8.62 -6.51 6.77
CA PRO A 225 -9.50 -6.13 5.67
C PRO A 225 -9.07 -4.79 5.05
N THR A 226 -9.62 -4.46 3.88
CA THR A 226 -9.40 -3.15 3.26
C THR A 226 -9.74 -2.04 4.25
N SER A 227 -8.71 -1.29 4.62
CA SER A 227 -8.77 -0.20 5.60
C SER A 227 -7.50 0.64 5.53
N GLY A 228 -7.58 1.88 6.01
CA GLY A 228 -6.44 2.73 6.30
C GLY A 228 -6.40 3.05 7.79
N LEU A 229 -5.21 3.29 8.32
CA LEU A 229 -4.99 3.70 9.70
C LEU A 229 -4.35 5.08 9.68
N VAL A 230 -5.02 6.07 10.26
CA VAL A 230 -4.43 7.40 10.51
C VAL A 230 -3.99 7.43 11.96
N ALA A 231 -2.72 7.77 12.21
CA ALA A 231 -2.14 7.85 13.56
C ALA A 231 -1.27 9.09 13.69
N GLY A 232 -1.18 9.67 14.90
CA GLY A 232 -0.28 10.78 15.17
C GLY A 232 -0.78 11.72 16.26
N ARG A 233 -0.54 13.03 16.09
CA ARG A 233 -0.94 14.07 17.03
C ARG A 233 -2.46 14.12 17.17
N LYS A 234 -2.92 14.24 18.42
CA LYS A 234 -4.35 14.13 18.75
C LYS A 234 -5.21 15.24 18.13
N ASP A 235 -4.70 16.45 18.06
CA ASP A 235 -5.39 17.59 17.44
C ASP A 235 -5.61 17.37 15.93
N LEU A 236 -4.58 16.92 15.22
CA LEU A 236 -4.64 16.65 13.79
C LEU A 236 -5.47 15.40 13.48
N VAL A 237 -5.36 14.35 14.30
CA VAL A 237 -6.21 13.16 14.20
C VAL A 237 -7.68 13.52 14.37
N ARG A 238 -8.02 14.40 15.35
CA ARG A 238 -9.40 14.92 15.54
C ARG A 238 -9.86 15.68 14.30
N ALA A 239 -9.06 16.61 13.79
CA ALA A 239 -9.37 17.40 12.60
C ALA A 239 -9.58 16.52 11.35
N ALA A 240 -8.80 15.45 11.21
CA ALA A 240 -8.99 14.46 10.17
C ALA A 240 -10.25 13.61 10.39
N TYR A 241 -10.54 13.20 11.63
CA TYR A 241 -11.70 12.37 11.96
C TYR A 241 -13.03 13.06 11.70
N ILE A 242 -13.15 14.35 12.03
CA ILE A 242 -14.40 15.11 11.81
C ILE A 242 -14.73 15.27 10.32
N GLN A 243 -13.81 15.00 9.40
CA GLN A 243 -14.10 14.93 7.97
C GLN A 243 -15.14 13.84 7.62
N ASN A 244 -15.45 12.91 8.52
CA ASN A 244 -16.59 12.00 8.39
C ASN A 244 -17.95 12.74 8.28
N HIS A 245 -18.03 14.02 8.68
CA HIS A 245 -19.17 14.91 8.51
C HIS A 245 -19.08 15.77 7.23
N GLY A 246 -17.99 15.65 6.46
CA GLY A 246 -17.75 16.32 5.18
C GLY A 246 -17.34 15.32 4.11
N ILE A 247 -16.19 15.56 3.46
CA ILE A 247 -15.69 14.74 2.35
C ILE A 247 -15.50 13.26 2.72
N GLY A 248 -15.13 12.97 3.97
CA GLY A 248 -14.94 11.60 4.46
C GLY A 248 -16.23 10.78 4.48
N ARG A 249 -17.42 11.43 4.44
CA ARG A 249 -18.70 10.71 4.42
C ARG A 249 -18.86 9.84 3.18
N GLY A 250 -18.36 10.31 2.05
CA GLY A 250 -18.32 9.52 0.81
C GLY A 250 -17.33 8.35 0.85
N MET A 251 -16.40 8.37 1.81
CA MET A 251 -15.34 7.38 2.00
C MET A 251 -15.50 6.64 3.34
N LYS A 252 -16.75 6.41 3.78
CA LYS A 252 -17.02 5.78 5.07
C LYS A 252 -16.48 4.35 5.15
N VAL A 253 -15.99 3.97 6.34
CA VAL A 253 -15.58 2.60 6.67
C VAL A 253 -16.69 1.87 7.44
N GLY A 254 -16.86 0.57 7.18
CA GLY A 254 -17.83 -0.28 7.90
C GLY A 254 -17.28 -0.78 9.24
N LYS A 255 -18.19 -1.15 10.14
CA LYS A 255 -17.85 -1.73 11.46
C LYS A 255 -17.02 -3.00 11.33
N GLU A 256 -17.30 -3.80 10.32
CA GLU A 256 -16.59 -5.04 10.03
C GLU A 256 -15.12 -4.79 9.70
N SER A 257 -14.83 -3.78 8.87
CA SER A 257 -13.44 -3.42 8.55
C SER A 257 -12.71 -2.83 9.76
N ILE A 258 -13.41 -2.07 10.62
CA ILE A 258 -12.81 -1.52 11.84
C ILE A 258 -12.47 -2.66 12.82
N ALA A 259 -13.41 -3.55 13.12
CA ALA A 259 -13.18 -4.67 14.02
C ALA A 259 -12.11 -5.63 13.45
N GLY A 260 -12.17 -5.93 12.15
CA GLY A 260 -11.20 -6.78 11.49
C GLY A 260 -9.77 -6.22 11.54
N VAL A 261 -9.58 -4.92 11.32
CA VAL A 261 -8.24 -4.33 11.40
C VAL A 261 -7.74 -4.20 12.84
N MET A 262 -8.63 -3.97 13.82
CA MET A 262 -8.25 -4.02 15.24
C MET A 262 -7.71 -5.40 15.62
N ALA A 263 -8.42 -6.46 15.24
CA ALA A 263 -7.96 -7.83 15.47
C ALA A 263 -6.64 -8.13 14.71
N ALA A 264 -6.48 -7.63 13.50
CA ALA A 264 -5.23 -7.74 12.74
C ALA A 264 -4.06 -7.03 13.44
N LEU A 265 -4.29 -5.85 14.03
CA LEU A 265 -3.29 -5.12 14.81
C LEU A 265 -2.90 -5.87 16.09
N ASP A 266 -3.87 -6.45 16.81
CA ASP A 266 -3.59 -7.28 17.98
C ASP A 266 -2.85 -8.57 17.60
N ALA A 267 -3.19 -9.17 16.47
CA ALA A 267 -2.47 -10.32 15.93
C ALA A 267 -1.05 -9.95 15.49
N TRP A 268 -0.85 -8.77 14.90
CA TRP A 268 0.45 -8.26 14.49
C TRP A 268 1.44 -8.21 15.66
N GLU A 269 1.02 -7.74 16.81
CA GLU A 269 1.86 -7.64 18.00
C GLU A 269 2.35 -9.01 18.51
N ARG A 270 1.53 -10.05 18.30
CA ARG A 270 1.83 -11.43 18.72
C ARG A 270 2.41 -12.31 17.60
N ARG A 271 2.54 -11.77 16.40
CA ARG A 271 2.95 -12.51 15.19
C ARG A 271 4.37 -13.04 15.32
N ASP A 272 4.57 -14.28 14.91
CA ASP A 272 5.91 -14.87 14.76
C ASP A 272 6.59 -14.29 13.50
N HIS A 273 7.09 -13.08 13.64
CA HIS A 273 7.79 -12.37 12.56
C HIS A 273 9.05 -13.12 12.11
N THR A 274 9.76 -13.76 13.02
CA THR A 274 10.96 -14.55 12.71
C THR A 274 10.62 -15.78 11.87
N GLY A 275 9.58 -16.53 12.25
CA GLY A 275 9.13 -17.69 11.48
C GLY A 275 8.59 -17.31 10.10
N ILE A 276 7.96 -16.13 9.95
CA ILE A 276 7.56 -15.62 8.63
C ILE A 276 8.78 -15.37 7.77
N ARG A 277 9.80 -14.65 8.27
CA ARG A 277 11.04 -14.40 7.54
C ARG A 277 11.76 -15.69 7.13
N ALA A 278 11.78 -16.70 8.01
CA ALA A 278 12.36 -18.00 7.70
C ALA A 278 11.63 -18.72 6.54
N ARG A 279 10.29 -18.67 6.51
CA ARG A 279 9.51 -19.25 5.40
C ARG A 279 9.74 -18.49 4.08
N GLU A 280 9.78 -17.17 4.14
CA GLU A 280 10.09 -16.35 2.96
C GLU A 280 11.49 -16.65 2.43
N GLN A 281 12.50 -16.75 3.31
CA GLN A 281 13.85 -17.13 2.92
C GLN A 281 13.88 -18.50 2.25
N SER A 282 13.14 -19.48 2.78
CA SER A 282 13.05 -20.80 2.15
C SER A 282 12.49 -20.76 0.72
N ALA A 283 11.50 -19.87 0.47
CA ALA A 283 10.97 -19.66 -0.88
C ALA A 283 12.01 -19.00 -1.80
N LEU A 284 12.74 -17.99 -1.30
CA LEU A 284 13.82 -17.35 -2.05
C LEU A 284 14.92 -18.35 -2.43
N ASP A 285 15.35 -19.18 -1.49
CA ASP A 285 16.39 -20.20 -1.71
C ASP A 285 15.95 -21.25 -2.75
N LEU A 286 14.68 -21.68 -2.69
CA LEU A 286 14.09 -22.57 -3.69
C LEU A 286 14.11 -21.93 -5.08
N TRP A 287 13.66 -20.69 -5.21
CA TRP A 287 13.63 -20.01 -6.50
C TRP A 287 15.03 -19.71 -7.05
N MET A 288 15.96 -19.32 -6.18
CA MET A 288 17.36 -19.13 -6.57
C MET A 288 17.98 -20.41 -7.10
N SER A 289 17.77 -21.55 -6.42
CA SER A 289 18.25 -22.84 -6.87
C SER A 289 17.57 -23.31 -8.19
N THR A 290 16.27 -23.04 -8.33
CA THR A 290 15.50 -23.34 -9.54
C THR A 290 16.01 -22.56 -10.75
N LEU A 291 16.28 -21.27 -10.58
CA LEU A 291 16.74 -20.37 -11.63
C LEU A 291 18.23 -20.58 -11.98
N ALA A 292 19.00 -21.21 -11.08
CA ALA A 292 20.42 -21.47 -11.30
C ALA A 292 20.62 -22.39 -12.52
N GLY A 293 21.38 -21.91 -13.49
CA GLY A 293 21.68 -22.66 -14.72
C GLY A 293 20.58 -22.64 -15.78
N MET A 294 19.47 -21.93 -15.58
CA MET A 294 18.48 -21.72 -16.65
C MET A 294 19.05 -20.79 -17.73
N PRO A 295 19.13 -21.22 -19.00
CA PRO A 295 19.71 -20.42 -20.07
C PRO A 295 18.98 -19.07 -20.24
N GLY A 296 19.74 -17.97 -20.28
CA GLY A 296 19.20 -16.63 -20.49
C GLY A 296 18.44 -16.05 -19.29
N LEU A 297 18.54 -16.64 -18.10
CA LEU A 297 18.03 -16.07 -16.87
C LEU A 297 19.18 -15.82 -15.88
N GLN A 298 19.13 -14.67 -15.20
CA GLN A 298 20.02 -14.36 -14.10
C GLN A 298 19.15 -13.98 -12.90
N ALA A 299 19.45 -14.55 -11.74
CA ALA A 299 18.71 -14.30 -10.52
C ALA A 299 19.63 -13.76 -9.41
N ARG A 300 19.11 -12.86 -8.60
CA ARG A 300 19.77 -12.38 -7.38
C ARG A 300 18.73 -12.02 -6.33
N ILE A 301 19.07 -12.20 -5.07
CA ILE A 301 18.26 -11.68 -3.96
C ILE A 301 18.54 -10.18 -3.81
N VAL A 302 17.49 -9.39 -3.67
CA VAL A 302 17.56 -7.93 -3.48
C VAL A 302 16.70 -7.52 -2.29
N PRO A 303 17.17 -6.58 -1.46
CA PRO A 303 16.40 -6.06 -0.33
C PRO A 303 15.24 -5.19 -0.80
N ASP A 304 14.26 -5.00 0.07
CA ASP A 304 13.20 -4.03 -0.15
C ASP A 304 13.77 -2.60 -0.19
N PRO A 305 13.43 -1.78 -1.20
CA PRO A 305 14.04 -0.46 -1.37
C PRO A 305 13.64 0.55 -0.29
N THR A 306 12.55 0.31 0.47
CA THR A 306 12.15 1.14 1.61
C THR A 306 12.57 0.55 2.96
N ALA A 307 13.47 -0.44 2.92
CA ALA A 307 14.04 -1.12 4.10
C ALA A 307 13.00 -1.92 4.93
N ASN A 308 11.90 -2.35 4.32
CA ASN A 308 11.06 -3.36 4.96
C ASN A 308 11.84 -4.67 5.14
N PRO A 309 11.59 -5.44 6.21
CA PRO A 309 12.38 -6.64 6.53
C PRO A 309 11.97 -7.84 5.64
N LEU A 310 12.03 -7.67 4.34
CA LEU A 310 11.78 -8.72 3.34
C LEU A 310 12.66 -8.51 2.12
N ASP A 311 13.06 -9.64 1.53
CA ASP A 311 13.85 -9.68 0.30
C ASP A 311 13.00 -10.25 -0.85
N ARG A 312 13.45 -10.02 -2.09
CA ARG A 312 12.84 -10.55 -3.32
C ARG A 312 13.89 -11.18 -4.21
N VAL A 313 13.49 -12.10 -5.08
CA VAL A 313 14.34 -12.52 -6.19
C VAL A 313 14.10 -11.59 -7.38
N GLU A 314 15.10 -10.82 -7.79
CA GLU A 314 15.14 -10.17 -9.09
C GLU A 314 15.51 -11.24 -10.15
N VAL A 315 14.67 -11.39 -11.17
CA VAL A 315 14.91 -12.25 -12.31
C VAL A 315 15.14 -11.39 -13.55
N ARG A 316 16.38 -11.32 -14.00
CA ARG A 316 16.77 -10.64 -15.23
C ARG A 316 16.64 -11.60 -16.41
N VAL A 317 15.93 -11.16 -17.42
CA VAL A 317 15.64 -11.93 -18.63
C VAL A 317 16.55 -11.45 -19.76
N LEU A 318 17.46 -12.33 -20.20
CA LEU A 318 18.41 -12.06 -21.27
C LEU A 318 17.89 -12.58 -22.61
N PRO A 319 18.38 -12.09 -23.76
CA PRO A 319 17.94 -12.51 -25.09
C PRO A 319 18.02 -14.01 -25.33
N GLU A 320 19.01 -14.70 -24.75
CA GLU A 320 19.25 -16.13 -24.86
C GLU A 320 18.09 -16.98 -24.32
N SER A 321 17.25 -16.41 -23.44
CA SER A 321 16.03 -17.06 -22.95
C SER A 321 14.96 -17.23 -24.02
N GLY A 322 15.01 -16.42 -25.07
CA GLY A 322 13.96 -16.31 -26.08
C GLY A 322 12.72 -15.56 -25.60
N PHE A 323 12.85 -14.78 -24.51
CA PHE A 323 11.79 -13.92 -23.96
C PHE A 323 12.29 -12.49 -23.72
N THR A 324 11.36 -11.56 -23.72
CA THR A 324 11.50 -10.31 -22.96
C THR A 324 10.97 -10.53 -21.53
N ALA A 325 11.32 -9.66 -20.59
CA ALA A 325 10.76 -9.73 -19.23
C ALA A 325 9.22 -9.59 -19.22
N THR A 326 8.67 -8.80 -20.13
CA THR A 326 7.21 -8.67 -20.32
C THR A 326 6.59 -9.95 -20.85
N GLY A 327 7.19 -10.55 -21.90
CA GLY A 327 6.73 -11.82 -22.48
C GLY A 327 6.79 -12.95 -21.46
N PHE A 328 7.85 -13.01 -20.65
CA PHE A 328 8.03 -14.00 -19.60
C PHE A 328 6.97 -13.87 -18.51
N ALA A 329 6.76 -12.64 -17.98
CA ALA A 329 5.72 -12.37 -16.99
C ALA A 329 4.32 -12.70 -17.52
N ARG A 330 4.04 -12.40 -18.80
CA ARG A 330 2.78 -12.76 -19.47
C ARG A 330 2.60 -14.27 -19.58
N ALA A 331 3.66 -15.00 -19.89
CA ALA A 331 3.62 -16.45 -20.00
C ALA A 331 3.37 -17.11 -18.64
N LEU A 332 3.98 -16.62 -17.55
CA LEU A 332 3.66 -17.06 -16.18
C LEU A 332 2.21 -16.75 -15.79
N ALA A 333 1.69 -15.60 -16.17
CA ALA A 333 0.30 -15.24 -15.94
C ALA A 333 -0.72 -16.06 -16.77
N ALA A 334 -0.26 -16.70 -17.84
CA ALA A 334 -1.05 -17.62 -18.67
C ALA A 334 -0.91 -19.09 -18.26
N ALA A 335 -0.04 -19.42 -17.29
CA ALA A 335 0.14 -20.77 -16.77
C ALA A 335 -1.10 -21.25 -15.98
N GLU A 336 -1.14 -22.55 -15.65
CA GLU A 336 -2.19 -23.16 -14.83
C GLU A 336 -1.55 -23.84 -13.61
N PRO A 337 -1.75 -23.27 -12.39
CA PRO A 337 -2.41 -21.99 -12.10
C PRO A 337 -1.57 -20.79 -12.57
N PRO A 338 -2.22 -19.62 -12.85
CA PRO A 338 -1.51 -18.40 -13.15
C PRO A 338 -0.56 -17.97 -12.03
N VAL A 339 0.68 -17.64 -12.39
CA VAL A 339 1.68 -17.07 -11.48
C VAL A 339 1.86 -15.59 -11.82
N ILE A 340 1.47 -14.72 -10.91
CA ILE A 340 1.52 -13.27 -11.11
C ILE A 340 2.75 -12.69 -10.43
N VAL A 341 3.69 -12.26 -11.25
CA VAL A 341 4.97 -11.68 -10.81
C VAL A 341 4.91 -10.15 -10.70
N ARG A 342 5.87 -9.56 -9.99
CA ARG A 342 6.03 -8.12 -9.88
C ARG A 342 6.82 -7.58 -11.07
N ASN A 343 6.13 -7.09 -12.10
CA ASN A 343 6.70 -6.77 -13.41
C ASN A 343 6.67 -5.27 -13.78
N HIS A 344 6.50 -4.37 -12.82
CA HIS A 344 6.42 -2.93 -13.10
C HIS A 344 7.74 -2.33 -13.63
N GLU A 345 8.85 -3.04 -13.51
CA GLU A 345 10.18 -2.71 -14.04
C GLU A 345 10.58 -3.58 -15.25
N ALA A 346 9.63 -4.27 -15.88
CA ALA A 346 9.91 -5.13 -17.05
C ALA A 346 10.55 -4.39 -18.23
N GLU A 347 10.37 -3.07 -18.33
CA GLU A 347 11.09 -2.21 -19.31
C GLU A 347 12.61 -2.23 -19.10
N LEU A 348 13.07 -2.52 -17.86
CA LEU A 348 14.49 -2.64 -17.51
C LEU A 348 15.03 -4.07 -17.72
N GLY A 349 14.22 -4.96 -18.28
CA GLY A 349 14.60 -6.34 -18.59
C GLY A 349 14.52 -7.31 -17.40
N HIS A 350 13.79 -6.99 -16.34
CA HIS A 350 13.64 -7.86 -15.18
C HIS A 350 12.23 -7.78 -14.55
N PHE A 351 11.94 -8.75 -13.70
CA PHE A 351 10.78 -8.78 -12.81
C PHE A 351 11.20 -9.35 -11.45
N PHE A 352 10.32 -9.27 -10.44
CA PHE A 352 10.61 -9.79 -9.12
C PHE A 352 9.63 -10.88 -8.72
N LEU A 353 10.12 -11.83 -7.90
CA LEU A 353 9.34 -12.80 -7.15
C LEU A 353 9.34 -12.36 -5.67
N ASP A 354 8.18 -12.03 -5.16
CA ASP A 354 7.95 -11.57 -3.79
C ASP A 354 7.30 -12.69 -2.97
N PRO A 355 7.91 -13.15 -1.86
CA PRO A 355 7.42 -14.30 -1.10
C PRO A 355 6.34 -13.96 -0.07
N CYS A 356 5.98 -12.69 0.13
CA CYS A 356 5.25 -12.24 1.33
C CYS A 356 3.79 -12.71 1.46
N ASN A 357 3.18 -13.25 0.39
CA ASN A 357 1.75 -13.60 0.35
C ASN A 357 1.48 -15.03 -0.13
N LEU A 358 2.40 -15.95 0.09
CA LEU A 358 2.25 -17.33 -0.34
C LEU A 358 1.45 -18.18 0.64
N HIS A 359 0.55 -18.99 0.12
CA HIS A 359 0.03 -20.14 0.84
C HIS A 359 1.06 -21.29 0.87
N PRO A 360 0.96 -22.21 1.84
CA PRO A 360 1.81 -23.40 1.85
C PRO A 360 1.77 -24.15 0.51
N GLY A 361 2.92 -24.52 -0.05
CA GLY A 361 3.07 -25.22 -1.32
C GLY A 361 3.11 -24.32 -2.58
N GLU A 362 2.84 -23.02 -2.45
CA GLU A 362 2.82 -22.12 -3.61
C GLU A 362 4.23 -21.73 -4.09
N ALA A 363 5.24 -21.79 -3.23
CA ALA A 363 6.62 -21.56 -3.64
C ALA A 363 7.09 -22.64 -4.63
N GLU A 364 6.71 -23.90 -4.40
CA GLU A 364 6.97 -25.04 -5.27
C GLU A 364 6.22 -24.90 -6.61
N VAL A 365 4.95 -24.45 -6.57
CA VAL A 365 4.17 -24.18 -7.80
C VAL A 365 4.85 -23.13 -8.67
N VAL A 366 5.42 -22.07 -8.07
CA VAL A 366 6.20 -21.06 -8.80
C VAL A 366 7.45 -21.68 -9.44
N ALA A 367 8.19 -22.50 -8.69
CA ALA A 367 9.38 -23.20 -9.21
C ALA A 367 9.03 -24.10 -10.40
N GLU A 368 7.95 -24.89 -10.29
CA GLU A 368 7.46 -25.77 -11.36
C GLU A 368 7.02 -24.97 -12.60
N ALA A 369 6.34 -23.83 -12.40
CA ALA A 369 5.94 -22.95 -13.50
C ALA A 369 7.14 -22.39 -14.26
N LEU A 370 8.21 -21.98 -13.55
CA LEU A 370 9.46 -21.50 -14.14
C LEU A 370 10.13 -22.61 -14.98
N ILE A 371 10.25 -23.84 -14.45
CA ILE A 371 10.83 -24.99 -15.13
C ILE A 371 10.02 -25.32 -16.38
N SER A 372 8.71 -25.44 -16.22
CA SER A 372 7.79 -25.81 -17.32
C SER A 372 7.83 -24.79 -18.46
N LEU A 373 7.84 -23.50 -18.12
CA LEU A 373 7.90 -22.42 -19.10
C LEU A 373 9.21 -22.44 -19.90
N MET A 374 10.33 -22.70 -19.24
CA MET A 374 11.63 -22.76 -19.91
C MET A 374 11.79 -24.01 -20.81
N ALA A 375 11.11 -25.10 -20.48
CA ALA A 375 11.10 -26.33 -21.29
C ALA A 375 10.12 -26.28 -22.47
N ALA A 376 9.08 -25.44 -22.38
CA ALA A 376 8.04 -25.36 -23.41
C ALA A 376 8.48 -24.57 -24.66
N PRO A 377 7.84 -24.78 -25.82
CA PRO A 377 7.97 -23.89 -26.97
C PRO A 377 7.59 -22.44 -26.60
N ARG A 378 8.31 -21.47 -27.18
CA ARG A 378 8.05 -20.07 -26.93
C ARG A 378 6.70 -19.65 -27.52
N PRO A 379 5.81 -19.01 -26.75
CA PRO A 379 4.55 -18.49 -27.28
C PRO A 379 4.80 -17.29 -28.21
N ASP A 380 3.84 -16.97 -29.08
CA ASP A 380 3.95 -15.87 -30.04
C ASP A 380 4.22 -14.50 -29.39
N TYR A 381 3.77 -14.34 -28.14
CA TYR A 381 3.98 -13.13 -27.34
C TYR A 381 5.26 -13.15 -26.48
N ALA A 382 6.13 -14.16 -26.62
CA ALA A 382 7.36 -14.26 -25.84
C ALA A 382 8.25 -13.01 -25.93
N MET A 383 8.26 -12.37 -27.09
CA MET A 383 9.03 -11.15 -27.36
C MET A 383 8.21 -9.86 -27.19
N ASP A 384 7.04 -9.92 -26.55
CA ASP A 384 6.23 -8.72 -26.25
C ASP A 384 7.04 -7.72 -25.43
N THR A 385 6.87 -6.45 -25.77
CA THR A 385 7.42 -5.33 -25.03
C THR A 385 6.34 -4.68 -24.16
N PRO A 386 6.70 -3.98 -23.08
CA PRO A 386 5.72 -3.28 -22.28
C PRO A 386 4.88 -2.31 -23.11
N ARG A 387 3.56 -2.46 -23.06
CA ARG A 387 2.62 -1.55 -23.69
C ARG A 387 1.81 -0.82 -22.62
N ARG A 388 1.98 0.47 -22.55
CA ARG A 388 1.15 1.33 -21.70
C ARG A 388 -0.17 1.58 -22.42
N SER A 389 -1.20 0.83 -22.05
CA SER A 389 -2.53 0.92 -22.67
C SER A 389 -3.61 0.91 -21.60
N ALA A 390 -4.57 1.80 -21.76
CA ALA A 390 -5.81 1.83 -20.98
C ALA A 390 -6.91 0.91 -21.54
N ALA A 391 -6.63 0.16 -22.61
CA ALA A 391 -7.65 -0.64 -23.32
C ALA A 391 -8.40 -1.60 -22.39
N GLY A 392 -7.68 -2.27 -21.45
CA GLY A 392 -8.32 -3.16 -20.48
C GLY A 392 -9.24 -2.46 -19.49
N TRP A 393 -8.96 -1.20 -19.13
CA TRP A 393 -9.85 -0.41 -18.29
C TRP A 393 -11.08 0.07 -19.05
N LEU A 394 -10.89 0.42 -20.33
CA LEU A 394 -11.96 0.92 -21.21
C LEU A 394 -12.86 -0.21 -21.70
N ALA A 395 -12.39 -1.45 -21.68
CA ALA A 395 -13.16 -2.63 -22.06
C ALA A 395 -14.02 -3.19 -20.91
N TRP A 396 -13.85 -2.72 -19.67
CA TRP A 396 -14.69 -3.17 -18.57
C TRP A 396 -16.13 -2.66 -18.75
N PRO A 397 -17.19 -3.50 -18.54
CA PRO A 397 -17.21 -4.83 -17.91
C PRO A 397 -17.11 -6.02 -18.90
N ASP A 398 -16.77 -5.83 -20.16
CA ASP A 398 -16.75 -6.85 -21.22
C ASP A 398 -15.51 -7.76 -21.19
#